data_4cda968cc77cf83edc96ca779f8a446c
#
_entry.id   4cda968cc77cf83edc96ca779f8a446c
#
_cell.length_a   1.000
_cell.length_b   1.000
_cell.length_c   1.000
_cell.angle_alpha   90.00
_cell.angle_beta   90.00
_cell.angle_gamma   90.00
#
_symmetry.space_group_name_H-M   'P 1'
#
loop_
_entity.id
_entity.type
_entity.pdbx_description
1 polymer ?
#
loop_
_entity_poly.entity_id
_entity_poly.type
_entity_poly.pdbx_seq_one_letter_code
_entity_poly.pdbx_strand_id
1 'polypeptide(L)'
;TQNKMTVEKIYFNNNTVDVESISSLTNELKLLITSIVLCNDSKIIIEEEKTKITGDPTETALVDLGLKFELDKDELESTEIRVDEIPFDSERKLMSTVNKDSKTNTIKVYTKGAVDELLKRCNRILINNEVRELTEKDTAEILKANTSMAENALRVLGTAYKDTNSESADNAETELIYVGMVGMIDPPRPEVKSAIEKCKTAGIKTVMITGDHKITASAIATALGILENDDEAITGADVEKMTDQELENRVKHISVYARVSPEHKVRIVKAWQKH
;
A
#
# COMPACT_ATOMS: atom_id res chain seq x y z
N THR A 1 -2.86 13.65 -6.80
CA THR A 1 -2.05 12.89 -5.83
C THR A 1 -0.79 13.67 -5.45
N GLN A 2 -0.23 13.38 -4.29
CA GLN A 2 1.01 14.00 -3.83
C GLN A 2 2.25 13.43 -4.54
N ASN A 3 2.07 12.37 -5.30
CA ASN A 3 3.15 11.57 -5.89
C ASN A 3 4.12 11.01 -4.83
N LYS A 4 3.56 10.71 -3.66
CA LYS A 4 4.24 10.13 -2.50
C LYS A 4 3.34 9.09 -1.87
N MET A 5 3.73 7.82 -1.93
CA MET A 5 3.03 6.76 -1.20
C MET A 5 3.17 7.00 0.31
N THR A 6 2.09 6.73 1.03
CA THR A 6 2.05 6.86 2.51
C THR A 6 1.31 5.67 3.10
N VAL A 7 1.83 5.09 4.17
CA VAL A 7 1.13 4.03 4.92
C VAL A 7 0.07 4.67 5.79
N GLU A 8 -1.19 4.25 5.60
CA GLU A 8 -2.33 4.76 6.38
C GLU A 8 -2.85 3.75 7.39
N LYS A 9 -2.79 2.45 7.07
CA LYS A 9 -3.33 1.39 7.91
C LYS A 9 -2.31 0.28 8.14
N ILE A 10 -2.38 -0.32 9.32
CA ILE A 10 -1.60 -1.50 9.68
C ILE A 10 -2.56 -2.56 10.22
N TYR A 11 -2.38 -3.81 9.78
CA TYR A 11 -3.08 -4.97 10.33
C TYR A 11 -2.08 -5.86 11.08
N PHE A 12 -2.33 -6.07 12.35
CA PHE A 12 -1.60 -6.99 13.22
C PHE A 12 -2.51 -7.42 14.38
N ASN A 13 -2.21 -8.52 15.05
CA ASN A 13 -3.02 -9.04 16.14
C ASN A 13 -4.52 -9.14 15.80
N ASN A 14 -4.83 -9.57 14.57
CA ASN A 14 -6.20 -9.69 14.04
C ASN A 14 -7.00 -8.37 14.05
N ASN A 15 -6.32 -7.23 14.07
CA ASN A 15 -6.97 -5.93 14.07
C ASN A 15 -6.34 -4.98 13.06
N THR A 16 -7.18 -4.16 12.41
CA THR A 16 -6.73 -3.08 11.52
C THR A 16 -6.77 -1.76 12.28
N VAL A 17 -5.66 -1.04 12.30
CA VAL A 17 -5.52 0.26 12.95
C VAL A 17 -5.06 1.32 11.98
N ASP A 18 -5.51 2.54 12.18
CA ASP A 18 -5.00 3.72 11.46
C ASP A 18 -3.66 4.13 12.05
N VAL A 19 -2.66 4.40 11.20
CA VAL A 19 -1.31 4.81 11.64
C VAL A 19 -1.34 6.04 12.53
N GLU A 20 -2.25 6.99 12.26
CA GLU A 20 -2.42 8.22 13.07
C GLU A 20 -2.97 7.95 14.47
N SER A 21 -3.62 6.81 14.69
CA SER A 21 -4.18 6.43 16.01
C SER A 21 -3.18 5.72 16.92
N ILE A 22 -1.99 5.36 16.40
CA ILE A 22 -0.98 4.64 17.15
C ILE A 22 -0.20 5.62 18.03
N SER A 23 -0.36 5.49 19.33
CA SER A 23 0.32 6.32 20.33
C SER A 23 1.59 5.69 20.91
N SER A 24 1.75 4.38 20.80
CA SER A 24 2.92 3.65 21.31
C SER A 24 3.16 2.36 20.54
N LEU A 25 4.42 1.98 20.41
CA LEU A 25 4.82 0.73 19.77
C LEU A 25 4.71 -0.44 20.73
N THR A 26 3.91 -1.46 20.36
CA THR A 26 4.02 -2.79 20.97
C THR A 26 5.20 -3.56 20.36
N ASN A 27 5.61 -4.68 20.97
CA ASN A 27 6.72 -5.48 20.44
C ASN A 27 6.42 -6.03 19.03
N GLU A 28 5.18 -6.46 18.79
CA GLU A 28 4.75 -6.97 17.48
C GLU A 28 4.77 -5.87 16.42
N LEU A 29 4.28 -4.69 16.77
CA LEU A 29 4.25 -3.56 15.85
C LEU A 29 5.68 -3.08 15.55
N LYS A 30 6.55 -3.06 16.55
CA LYS A 30 7.97 -2.78 16.37
C LYS A 30 8.62 -3.79 15.44
N LEU A 31 8.37 -5.10 15.64
CA LEU A 31 8.89 -6.15 14.77
C LEU A 31 8.35 -6.01 13.32
N LEU A 32 7.05 -5.72 13.17
CA LEU A 32 6.43 -5.48 11.87
C LEU A 32 7.14 -4.35 11.12
N ILE A 33 7.30 -3.19 11.76
CA ILE A 33 7.93 -2.03 11.14
C ILE A 33 9.41 -2.30 10.87
N THR A 34 10.15 -2.88 11.82
CA THR A 34 11.56 -3.26 11.62
C THR A 34 11.73 -4.19 10.42
N SER A 35 10.86 -5.18 10.28
CA SER A 35 10.92 -6.15 9.17
C SER A 35 10.76 -5.52 7.79
N ILE A 36 9.82 -4.58 7.64
CA ILE A 36 9.59 -3.89 6.35
C ILE A 36 10.62 -2.80 6.06
N VAL A 37 11.25 -2.23 7.09
CA VAL A 37 12.34 -1.24 6.95
C VAL A 37 13.64 -1.91 6.58
N LEU A 38 13.98 -3.07 7.16
CA LEU A 38 15.20 -3.82 6.85
C LEU A 38 15.09 -4.60 5.53
N CYS A 39 13.92 -5.18 5.22
CA CYS A 39 13.66 -5.80 3.92
C CYS A 39 13.29 -4.72 2.88
N ASN A 40 14.26 -3.84 2.52
CA ASN A 40 13.98 -2.62 1.76
C ASN A 40 15.27 -2.07 1.12
N ASP A 41 15.19 -1.65 -0.15
CA ASP A 41 16.33 -1.15 -0.92
C ASP A 41 16.40 0.38 -1.01
N SER A 42 15.43 1.08 -0.42
CA SER A 42 15.46 2.55 -0.34
C SER A 42 16.61 3.03 0.53
N LYS A 43 17.14 4.21 0.21
CA LYS A 43 18.24 4.84 0.93
C LYS A 43 17.80 6.16 1.55
N ILE A 44 18.28 6.43 2.75
CA ILE A 44 18.16 7.73 3.40
C ILE A 44 19.36 8.58 2.98
N ILE A 45 19.12 9.77 2.45
CA ILE A 45 20.15 10.73 2.07
C ILE A 45 19.90 12.02 2.85
N ILE A 46 20.94 12.55 3.49
CA ILE A 46 20.85 13.84 4.18
C ILE A 46 21.48 14.89 3.26
N GLU A 47 20.65 15.79 2.71
CA GLU A 47 21.06 16.90 1.86
C GLU A 47 20.62 18.22 2.54
N GLU A 48 21.54 19.16 2.74
CA GLU A 48 21.25 20.49 3.31
C GLU A 48 20.37 20.45 4.59
N GLU A 49 20.69 19.57 5.53
CA GLU A 49 19.95 19.34 6.78
C GLU A 49 18.51 18.79 6.59
N LYS A 50 18.18 18.35 5.37
CA LYS A 50 16.89 17.68 5.10
C LYS A 50 17.10 16.21 4.82
N THR A 51 16.31 15.40 5.51
CA THR A 51 16.25 13.96 5.26
C THR A 51 15.44 13.71 3.98
N LYS A 52 16.04 13.05 3.00
CA LYS A 52 15.40 12.64 1.76
C LYS A 52 15.51 11.12 1.62
N ILE A 53 14.38 10.47 1.39
CA ILE A 53 14.34 9.03 1.11
C ILE A 53 14.29 8.84 -0.40
N THR A 54 15.16 7.99 -0.94
CA THR A 54 15.23 7.68 -2.38
C THR A 54 15.06 6.20 -2.62
N GLY A 55 14.27 5.84 -3.64
CA GLY A 55 13.97 4.46 -3.99
C GLY A 55 12.60 4.34 -4.66
N ASP A 56 12.10 3.10 -4.76
CA ASP A 56 10.73 2.85 -5.21
C ASP A 56 9.71 3.53 -4.25
N PRO A 57 8.65 4.17 -4.77
CA PRO A 57 7.66 4.85 -3.93
C PRO A 57 7.03 3.96 -2.85
N THR A 58 6.84 2.68 -3.13
CA THR A 58 6.31 1.72 -2.16
C THR A 58 7.29 1.51 -1.02
N GLU A 59 8.58 1.36 -1.35
CA GLU A 59 9.64 1.14 -0.35
C GLU A 59 9.95 2.40 0.46
N THR A 60 9.96 3.58 -0.18
CA THR A 60 10.16 4.85 0.53
C THR A 60 9.06 5.12 1.55
N ALA A 61 7.80 4.69 1.26
CA ALA A 61 6.69 4.79 2.21
C ALA A 61 6.91 3.94 3.48
N LEU A 62 7.53 2.78 3.34
CA LEU A 62 7.84 1.90 4.47
C LEU A 62 8.95 2.49 5.37
N VAL A 63 9.97 3.09 4.77
CA VAL A 63 11.04 3.79 5.51
C VAL A 63 10.49 5.05 6.21
N ASP A 64 9.61 5.79 5.54
CA ASP A 64 8.93 6.96 6.11
C ASP A 64 8.09 6.57 7.34
N LEU A 65 7.40 5.40 7.29
CA LEU A 65 6.71 4.83 8.44
C LEU A 65 7.68 4.51 9.59
N GLY A 66 8.84 3.92 9.28
CA GLY A 66 9.89 3.65 10.26
C GLY A 66 10.34 4.93 10.98
N LEU A 67 10.68 5.97 10.23
CA LEU A 67 11.08 7.27 10.76
C LEU A 67 10.00 7.91 11.66
N LYS A 68 8.72 7.78 11.29
CA LYS A 68 7.60 8.26 12.11
C LYS A 68 7.60 7.65 13.53
N PHE A 69 8.06 6.41 13.66
CA PHE A 69 8.12 5.68 14.93
C PHE A 69 9.53 5.56 15.49
N GLU A 70 10.45 6.45 15.09
CA GLU A 70 11.84 6.50 15.58
C GLU A 70 12.63 5.19 15.31
N LEU A 71 12.26 4.47 14.24
CA LEU A 71 12.95 3.29 13.74
C LEU A 71 13.71 3.67 12.45
N ASP A 72 14.84 4.36 12.65
CA ASP A 72 15.70 4.81 11.55
C ASP A 72 16.38 3.62 10.86
N LYS A 73 16.31 3.60 9.52
CA LYS A 73 16.84 2.50 8.70
C LYS A 73 18.35 2.33 8.86
N ASP A 74 19.11 3.42 8.85
CA ASP A 74 20.57 3.36 8.94
C ASP A 74 21.00 2.86 10.33
N GLU A 75 20.27 3.26 11.41
CA GLU A 75 20.51 2.74 12.74
C GLU A 75 20.16 1.24 12.85
N LEU A 76 19.04 0.81 12.28
CA LEU A 76 18.64 -0.60 12.24
C LEU A 76 19.67 -1.44 11.45
N GLU A 77 20.10 -0.99 10.28
CA GLU A 77 21.11 -1.68 9.46
C GLU A 77 22.49 -1.72 10.13
N SER A 78 22.83 -0.78 11.01
CA SER A 78 24.06 -0.83 11.79
C SER A 78 24.06 -1.93 12.86
N THR A 79 22.88 -2.33 13.31
CA THR A 79 22.69 -3.39 14.32
C THR A 79 22.32 -4.74 13.71
N GLU A 80 21.44 -4.76 12.72
CA GLU A 80 21.01 -5.95 11.99
C GLU A 80 21.53 -5.90 10.54
N ILE A 81 22.76 -6.35 10.35
CA ILE A 81 23.49 -6.25 9.08
C ILE A 81 22.90 -7.23 8.06
N ARG A 82 22.50 -6.75 6.88
CA ARG A 82 22.09 -7.60 5.76
C ARG A 82 23.29 -8.42 5.28
N VAL A 83 23.20 -9.73 5.33
CA VAL A 83 24.25 -10.67 4.91
C VAL A 83 23.93 -11.38 3.61
N ASP A 84 22.65 -11.54 3.26
CA ASP A 84 22.19 -12.10 2.00
C ASP A 84 20.76 -11.64 1.69
N GLU A 85 20.28 -11.86 0.44
CA GLU A 85 18.95 -11.45 0.01
C GLU A 85 18.40 -12.29 -1.13
N ILE A 86 17.07 -12.30 -1.27
CA ILE A 86 16.36 -12.68 -2.48
C ILE A 86 15.64 -11.40 -2.97
N PRO A 87 16.12 -10.77 -4.04
CA PRO A 87 15.53 -9.53 -4.56
C PRO A 87 14.07 -9.71 -4.93
N PHE A 88 13.32 -8.59 -5.01
CA PHE A 88 11.95 -8.63 -5.47
C PHE A 88 11.83 -9.21 -6.87
N ASP A 89 10.88 -10.11 -7.03
CA ASP A 89 10.53 -10.71 -8.31
C ASP A 89 9.02 -10.60 -8.55
N SER A 90 8.63 -10.15 -9.75
CA SER A 90 7.24 -9.86 -10.10
C SER A 90 6.36 -11.10 -10.27
N GLU A 91 6.94 -12.27 -10.56
CA GLU A 91 6.20 -13.53 -10.64
C GLU A 91 5.96 -14.09 -9.24
N ARG A 92 6.98 -14.05 -8.40
CA ARG A 92 6.95 -14.49 -7.00
C ARG A 92 6.26 -13.46 -6.10
N LYS A 93 6.31 -12.16 -6.44
CA LYS A 93 5.75 -11.02 -5.71
C LYS A 93 6.27 -10.87 -4.27
N LEU A 94 7.43 -11.37 -3.98
CA LEU A 94 8.09 -11.37 -2.68
C LEU A 94 9.51 -10.81 -2.80
N MET A 95 10.00 -10.28 -1.68
CA MET A 95 11.39 -9.92 -1.44
C MET A 95 11.79 -10.43 -0.06
N SER A 96 13.01 -10.90 0.12
CA SER A 96 13.51 -11.38 1.40
C SER A 96 14.93 -10.90 1.65
N THR A 97 15.24 -10.58 2.90
CA THR A 97 16.59 -10.25 3.35
C THR A 97 16.97 -11.15 4.53
N VAL A 98 18.24 -11.54 4.58
CA VAL A 98 18.83 -12.26 5.70
C VAL A 98 19.66 -11.26 6.50
N ASN A 99 19.31 -11.05 7.75
CA ASN A 99 19.91 -10.03 8.59
C ASN A 99 20.52 -10.66 9.84
N LYS A 100 21.75 -10.29 10.15
CA LYS A 100 22.52 -10.78 11.31
C LYS A 100 22.69 -9.67 12.33
N ASP A 101 22.22 -9.91 13.55
CA ASP A 101 22.43 -8.99 14.67
C ASP A 101 23.92 -8.99 15.05
N SER A 102 24.51 -7.82 15.05
CA SER A 102 25.96 -7.62 15.28
C SER A 102 26.39 -7.87 16.72
N LYS A 103 25.45 -7.87 17.68
CA LYS A 103 25.71 -8.04 19.12
C LYS A 103 25.47 -9.47 19.57
N THR A 104 24.34 -10.05 19.12
CA THR A 104 23.89 -11.39 19.56
C THR A 104 24.29 -12.49 18.59
N ASN A 105 24.71 -12.16 17.36
CA ASN A 105 24.92 -13.06 16.23
C ASN A 105 23.67 -13.88 15.84
N THR A 106 22.48 -13.52 16.32
CA THR A 106 21.24 -14.14 15.86
C THR A 106 20.95 -13.71 14.41
N ILE A 107 20.40 -14.62 13.63
CA ILE A 107 20.10 -14.37 12.22
C ILE A 107 18.60 -14.46 12.02
N LYS A 108 18.03 -13.46 11.34
CA LYS A 108 16.63 -13.40 10.97
C LYS A 108 16.48 -13.25 9.47
N VAL A 109 15.48 -13.90 8.94
CA VAL A 109 14.96 -13.62 7.61
C VAL A 109 13.75 -12.71 7.75
N TYR A 110 13.73 -11.63 6.99
CA TYR A 110 12.54 -10.79 6.82
C TYR A 110 12.04 -10.92 5.39
N THR A 111 10.75 -11.16 5.23
CA THR A 111 10.10 -11.30 3.93
C THR A 111 8.91 -10.36 3.83
N LYS A 112 8.82 -9.62 2.72
CA LYS A 112 7.65 -8.77 2.41
C LYS A 112 7.11 -9.06 1.02
N GLY A 113 5.83 -8.79 0.80
CA GLY A 113 5.22 -8.86 -0.51
C GLY A 113 3.71 -9.03 -0.52
N ALA A 114 3.18 -9.58 -1.61
CA ALA A 114 1.76 -9.82 -1.75
C ALA A 114 1.26 -10.80 -0.68
N VAL A 115 0.19 -10.43 0.02
CA VAL A 115 -0.30 -11.16 1.20
C VAL A 115 -0.67 -12.60 0.86
N ASP A 116 -1.32 -12.82 -0.28
CA ASP A 116 -1.74 -14.14 -0.77
C ASP A 116 -0.54 -15.08 -1.05
N GLU A 117 0.55 -14.54 -1.61
CA GLU A 117 1.77 -15.31 -1.87
C GLU A 117 2.58 -15.53 -0.60
N LEU A 118 2.63 -14.54 0.29
CA LEU A 118 3.34 -14.63 1.55
C LEU A 118 2.72 -15.70 2.47
N LEU A 119 1.37 -15.74 2.56
CA LEU A 119 0.66 -16.74 3.39
C LEU A 119 0.95 -18.18 2.98
N LYS A 120 1.23 -18.45 1.70
CA LYS A 120 1.64 -19.79 1.22
C LYS A 120 3.03 -20.22 1.75
N ARG A 121 3.83 -19.28 2.22
CA ARG A 121 5.17 -19.49 2.79
C ARG A 121 5.17 -19.53 4.31
N CYS A 122 4.03 -19.16 4.94
CA CYS A 122 3.88 -19.12 6.39
C CYS A 122 3.21 -20.39 6.90
N ASN A 123 3.75 -20.96 7.97
CA ASN A 123 3.11 -22.05 8.75
C ASN A 123 2.79 -21.61 10.18
N ARG A 124 3.24 -20.43 10.59
CA ARG A 124 3.02 -19.86 11.92
C ARG A 124 2.60 -18.38 11.81
N ILE A 125 2.04 -17.88 12.91
CA ILE A 125 1.61 -16.50 13.07
C ILE A 125 2.02 -15.96 14.43
N LEU A 126 2.39 -14.68 14.48
CA LEU A 126 2.64 -13.93 15.71
C LEU A 126 1.36 -13.20 16.12
N ILE A 127 0.80 -13.53 17.29
CA ILE A 127 -0.36 -12.86 17.88
C ILE A 127 -0.12 -12.65 19.36
N ASN A 128 -0.30 -11.43 19.85
CA ASN A 128 -0.16 -11.06 21.26
C ASN A 128 1.18 -11.52 21.87
N ASN A 129 2.29 -11.31 21.17
CA ASN A 129 3.65 -11.75 21.52
C ASN A 129 3.85 -13.29 21.55
N GLU A 130 2.90 -14.07 21.09
CA GLU A 130 3.01 -15.52 21.01
C GLU A 130 3.05 -15.99 19.56
N VAL A 131 4.00 -16.87 19.27
CA VAL A 131 4.10 -17.56 17.98
C VAL A 131 3.35 -18.89 18.08
N ARG A 132 2.37 -19.09 17.22
CA ARG A 132 1.61 -20.34 17.13
C ARG A 132 1.39 -20.76 15.67
N GLU A 133 0.86 -21.94 15.45
CA GLU A 133 0.48 -22.41 14.12
C GLU A 133 -0.54 -21.46 13.46
N LEU A 134 -0.34 -21.24 12.16
CA LEU A 134 -1.26 -20.49 11.31
C LEU A 134 -2.42 -21.40 10.90
N THR A 135 -3.63 -21.07 11.33
CA THR A 135 -4.84 -21.86 11.02
C THR A 135 -5.52 -21.35 9.73
N GLU A 136 -6.40 -22.19 9.17
CA GLU A 136 -7.25 -21.78 8.03
C GLU A 136 -8.13 -20.56 8.38
N LYS A 137 -8.60 -20.50 9.64
CA LYS A 137 -9.37 -19.35 10.14
C LYS A 137 -8.55 -18.06 10.13
N ASP A 138 -7.30 -18.10 10.61
CA ASP A 138 -6.40 -16.96 10.57
C ASP A 138 -6.16 -16.49 9.13
N THR A 139 -5.89 -17.43 8.23
CA THR A 139 -5.70 -17.15 6.80
C THR A 139 -6.93 -16.47 6.20
N ALA A 140 -8.13 -16.95 6.51
CA ALA A 140 -9.38 -16.35 6.04
C ALA A 140 -9.58 -14.91 6.58
N GLU A 141 -9.29 -14.68 7.88
CA GLU A 141 -9.39 -13.35 8.50
C GLU A 141 -8.36 -12.37 7.90
N ILE A 142 -7.13 -12.81 7.68
CA ILE A 142 -6.08 -11.99 7.04
C ILE A 142 -6.48 -11.63 5.61
N LEU A 143 -6.94 -12.59 4.80
CA LEU A 143 -7.35 -12.34 3.43
C LEU A 143 -8.59 -11.44 3.35
N LYS A 144 -9.52 -11.55 4.30
CA LYS A 144 -10.66 -10.63 4.42
C LYS A 144 -10.20 -9.19 4.70
N ALA A 145 -9.27 -9.02 5.64
CA ALA A 145 -8.71 -7.70 5.95
C ALA A 145 -7.92 -7.12 4.76
N ASN A 146 -7.13 -7.95 4.05
CA ASN A 146 -6.44 -7.58 2.82
C ASN A 146 -7.43 -7.08 1.75
N THR A 147 -8.52 -7.82 1.52
CA THR A 147 -9.58 -7.43 0.58
C THR A 147 -10.22 -6.10 0.99
N SER A 148 -10.55 -5.94 2.26
CA SER A 148 -11.14 -4.70 2.78
C SER A 148 -10.21 -3.49 2.59
N MET A 149 -8.90 -3.64 2.82
CA MET A 149 -7.93 -2.59 2.54
C MET A 149 -7.85 -2.27 1.05
N ALA A 150 -7.83 -3.29 0.18
CA ALA A 150 -7.79 -3.12 -1.27
C ALA A 150 -9.06 -2.43 -1.81
N GLU A 151 -10.24 -2.76 -1.27
CA GLU A 151 -11.51 -2.09 -1.59
C GLU A 151 -11.51 -0.60 -1.20
N ASN A 152 -10.70 -0.22 -0.19
CA ASN A 152 -10.44 1.18 0.17
C ASN A 152 -9.26 1.80 -0.59
N ALA A 153 -8.90 1.22 -1.74
CA ALA A 153 -7.84 1.69 -2.63
C ALA A 153 -6.42 1.65 -2.04
N LEU A 154 -6.21 0.91 -0.98
CA LEU A 154 -4.88 0.74 -0.41
C LEU A 154 -4.08 -0.32 -1.19
N ARG A 155 -2.82 -0.02 -1.49
CA ARG A 155 -1.84 -1.04 -1.86
C ARG A 155 -1.42 -1.76 -0.59
N VAL A 156 -1.58 -3.07 -0.55
CA VAL A 156 -1.30 -3.86 0.65
C VAL A 156 -0.03 -4.67 0.47
N LEU A 157 0.83 -4.65 1.48
CA LEU A 157 2.02 -5.50 1.60
C LEU A 157 1.99 -6.23 2.93
N GLY A 158 2.12 -7.56 2.87
CA GLY A 158 2.33 -8.41 4.04
C GLY A 158 3.80 -8.49 4.43
N THR A 159 4.06 -8.79 5.70
CA THR A 159 5.39 -9.12 6.20
C THR A 159 5.39 -10.34 7.11
N ALA A 160 6.46 -11.08 7.01
CA ALA A 160 6.73 -12.27 7.82
C ALA A 160 8.22 -12.35 8.15
N TYR A 161 8.56 -13.15 9.14
CA TYR A 161 9.95 -13.40 9.52
C TYR A 161 10.18 -14.84 9.92
N LYS A 162 11.43 -15.23 10.08
CA LYS A 162 11.85 -16.41 10.84
C LYS A 162 13.24 -16.23 11.43
N ASP A 163 13.50 -16.91 12.53
CA ASP A 163 14.85 -17.09 13.05
C ASP A 163 15.53 -18.24 12.30
N THR A 164 16.81 -18.11 12.02
CA THR A 164 17.62 -19.11 11.30
C THR A 164 19.04 -19.13 11.83
N ASN A 165 19.76 -20.20 11.53
CA ASN A 165 21.21 -20.30 11.78
C ASN A 165 22.03 -20.16 10.50
N SER A 166 21.39 -19.95 9.35
CA SER A 166 22.03 -19.79 8.05
C SER A 166 22.14 -18.34 7.65
N GLU A 167 23.33 -17.92 7.21
CA GLU A 167 23.55 -16.62 6.58
C GLU A 167 23.17 -16.61 5.09
N SER A 168 22.85 -17.77 4.50
CA SER A 168 22.39 -17.89 3.11
C SER A 168 20.89 -17.67 3.00
N ALA A 169 20.48 -17.03 1.92
CA ALA A 169 19.08 -16.87 1.53
C ALA A 169 18.44 -18.16 0.96
N ASP A 170 19.21 -19.25 0.83
CA ASP A 170 18.67 -20.55 0.44
C ASP A 170 17.56 -20.98 1.41
N ASN A 171 16.39 -21.31 0.87
CA ASN A 171 15.18 -21.61 1.66
C ASN A 171 14.71 -20.50 2.61
N ALA A 172 15.10 -19.25 2.39
CA ALA A 172 14.66 -18.11 3.21
C ALA A 172 13.14 -18.01 3.26
N GLU A 173 12.45 -18.24 2.14
CA GLU A 173 11.00 -18.10 1.99
C GLU A 173 10.20 -19.35 2.32
N THR A 174 10.59 -20.09 3.35
CA THR A 174 9.87 -21.27 3.85
C THR A 174 9.70 -21.21 5.35
N GLU A 175 8.61 -21.79 5.87
CA GLU A 175 8.31 -21.90 7.32
C GLU A 175 8.31 -20.54 8.03
N LEU A 176 7.81 -19.50 7.34
CA LEU A 176 7.77 -18.15 7.86
C LEU A 176 6.70 -17.99 8.95
N ILE A 177 6.91 -16.99 9.80
CA ILE A 177 5.97 -16.54 10.83
C ILE A 177 5.33 -15.25 10.30
N TYR A 178 4.04 -15.29 10.01
CA TYR A 178 3.29 -14.09 9.59
C TYR A 178 3.21 -13.09 10.74
N VAL A 179 3.50 -11.81 10.47
CA VAL A 179 3.46 -10.74 11.48
C VAL A 179 2.28 -9.80 11.26
N GLY A 180 2.05 -9.41 10.01
CA GLY A 180 1.00 -8.47 9.68
C GLY A 180 1.11 -7.94 8.26
N MET A 181 0.37 -6.87 8.00
CA MET A 181 0.42 -6.17 6.72
C MET A 181 0.19 -4.67 6.89
N VAL A 182 0.66 -3.91 5.91
CA VAL A 182 0.48 -2.46 5.83
C VAL A 182 -0.30 -2.11 4.57
N GLY A 183 -1.21 -1.15 4.70
CA GLY A 183 -1.97 -0.57 3.60
C GLY A 183 -1.52 0.85 3.33
N MET A 184 -1.12 1.15 2.10
CA MET A 184 -0.59 2.44 1.68
C MET A 184 -1.33 3.00 0.47
N ILE A 185 -1.34 4.31 0.35
CA ILE A 185 -1.97 5.03 -0.76
C ILE A 185 -1.11 6.24 -1.14
N ASP A 186 -1.21 6.70 -2.38
CA ASP A 186 -0.76 8.04 -2.76
C ASP A 186 -1.92 9.02 -2.51
N PRO A 187 -1.90 9.76 -1.38
CA PRO A 187 -3.03 10.58 -0.98
C PRO A 187 -3.26 11.74 -1.95
N PRO A 188 -4.49 12.22 -2.09
CA PRO A 188 -4.75 13.45 -2.81
C PRO A 188 -4.04 14.63 -2.13
N ARG A 189 -3.70 15.65 -2.91
CA ARG A 189 -3.10 16.88 -2.36
C ARG A 189 -4.09 17.57 -1.42
N PRO A 190 -3.65 18.11 -0.27
CA PRO A 190 -4.53 18.72 0.73
C PRO A 190 -5.44 19.82 0.18
N GLU A 191 -4.92 20.62 -0.77
CA GLU A 191 -5.64 21.73 -1.39
C GLU A 191 -6.78 21.30 -2.33
N VAL A 192 -6.77 20.05 -2.81
CA VAL A 192 -7.74 19.58 -3.82
C VAL A 192 -9.16 19.55 -3.27
N LYS A 193 -9.36 19.11 -2.03
CA LYS A 193 -10.69 19.04 -1.43
C LYS A 193 -11.37 20.41 -1.38
N SER A 194 -10.65 21.43 -0.91
CA SER A 194 -11.17 22.80 -0.85
C SER A 194 -11.41 23.40 -2.25
N ALA A 195 -10.59 23.04 -3.21
CA ALA A 195 -10.76 23.48 -4.61
C ALA A 195 -12.04 22.87 -5.22
N ILE A 196 -12.32 21.59 -4.97
CA ILE A 196 -13.54 20.91 -5.43
C ILE A 196 -14.78 21.53 -4.78
N GLU A 197 -14.74 21.83 -3.48
CA GLU A 197 -15.84 22.51 -2.77
C GLU A 197 -16.14 23.90 -3.38
N LYS A 198 -15.10 24.65 -3.75
CA LYS A 198 -15.28 25.94 -4.46
C LYS A 198 -15.88 25.76 -5.86
N CYS A 199 -15.45 24.75 -6.61
CA CYS A 199 -16.06 24.41 -7.90
C CYS A 199 -17.54 24.11 -7.76
N LYS A 200 -17.92 23.28 -6.78
CA LYS A 200 -19.34 22.98 -6.48
C LYS A 200 -20.16 24.24 -6.16
N THR A 201 -19.63 25.09 -5.27
CA THR A 201 -20.30 26.36 -4.90
C THR A 201 -20.48 27.27 -6.12
N ALA A 202 -19.56 27.23 -7.06
CA ALA A 202 -19.65 27.99 -8.33
C ALA A 202 -20.53 27.29 -9.40
N GLY A 203 -21.15 26.15 -9.09
CA GLY A 203 -21.95 25.39 -10.07
C GLY A 203 -21.10 24.62 -11.11
N ILE A 204 -19.82 24.44 -10.88
CA ILE A 204 -18.89 23.73 -11.78
C ILE A 204 -18.82 22.26 -11.35
N LYS A 205 -19.27 21.36 -12.23
CA LYS A 205 -19.11 19.90 -11.99
C LYS A 205 -17.67 19.47 -12.23
N THR A 206 -17.07 18.86 -11.22
CA THR A 206 -15.73 18.27 -11.31
C THR A 206 -15.86 16.80 -11.69
N VAL A 207 -15.03 16.33 -12.62
CA VAL A 207 -15.00 14.95 -13.12
C VAL A 207 -13.59 14.39 -12.97
N MET A 208 -13.48 13.16 -12.44
CA MET A 208 -12.21 12.45 -12.33
C MET A 208 -12.00 11.54 -13.55
N ILE A 209 -10.87 11.71 -14.24
CA ILE A 209 -10.46 10.87 -15.36
C ILE A 209 -9.07 10.34 -15.07
N THR A 210 -8.93 9.01 -14.89
CA THR A 210 -7.69 8.39 -14.42
C THR A 210 -7.38 7.08 -15.13
N GLY A 211 -6.09 6.71 -15.14
CA GLY A 211 -5.63 5.38 -15.51
C GLY A 211 -5.76 4.33 -14.39
N ASP A 212 -6.10 4.75 -13.17
CA ASP A 212 -6.22 3.88 -12.00
C ASP A 212 -7.41 2.92 -12.10
N HIS A 213 -7.38 1.89 -11.26
CA HIS A 213 -8.48 0.95 -11.14
C HIS A 213 -9.74 1.64 -10.61
N LYS A 214 -10.93 1.17 -11.05
CA LYS A 214 -12.23 1.76 -10.70
C LYS A 214 -12.44 1.89 -9.18
N ILE A 215 -12.06 0.87 -8.40
CA ILE A 215 -12.22 0.87 -6.93
C ILE A 215 -11.38 1.99 -6.32
N THR A 216 -10.11 2.10 -6.70
CA THR A 216 -9.20 3.17 -6.25
C THR A 216 -9.73 4.55 -6.61
N ALA A 217 -10.11 4.74 -7.87
CA ALA A 217 -10.63 6.01 -8.36
C ALA A 217 -11.92 6.41 -7.64
N SER A 218 -12.83 5.47 -7.40
CA SER A 218 -14.08 5.72 -6.68
C SER A 218 -13.83 6.12 -5.23
N ALA A 219 -12.95 5.42 -4.50
CA ALA A 219 -12.63 5.74 -3.12
C ALA A 219 -12.03 7.15 -2.99
N ILE A 220 -11.07 7.51 -3.86
CA ILE A 220 -10.47 8.85 -3.89
C ILE A 220 -11.52 9.91 -4.26
N ALA A 221 -12.37 9.64 -5.26
CA ALA A 221 -13.38 10.57 -5.70
C ALA A 221 -14.45 10.82 -4.62
N THR A 222 -14.85 9.78 -3.87
CA THR A 222 -15.76 9.91 -2.72
C THR A 222 -15.12 10.73 -1.60
N ALA A 223 -13.87 10.46 -1.23
CA ALA A 223 -13.15 11.20 -0.19
C ALA A 223 -12.98 12.68 -0.53
N LEU A 224 -12.85 13.02 -1.82
CA LEU A 224 -12.77 14.38 -2.33
C LEU A 224 -14.12 15.04 -2.55
N GLY A 225 -15.23 14.30 -2.47
CA GLY A 225 -16.57 14.80 -2.77
C GLY A 225 -16.84 15.01 -4.27
N ILE A 226 -16.11 14.33 -5.16
CA ILE A 226 -16.35 14.30 -6.61
C ILE A 226 -17.47 13.31 -6.94
N LEU A 227 -17.44 12.12 -6.30
CA LEU A 227 -18.43 11.06 -6.48
C LEU A 227 -19.47 11.16 -5.34
N GLU A 228 -20.70 11.40 -5.69
CA GLU A 228 -21.85 11.46 -4.76
C GLU A 228 -22.83 10.31 -5.03
N ASN A 229 -23.86 10.16 -4.19
CA ASN A 229 -24.75 8.99 -4.20
C ASN A 229 -25.49 8.75 -5.53
N ASP A 230 -25.76 9.82 -6.29
CA ASP A 230 -26.47 9.75 -7.58
C ASP A 230 -25.53 9.71 -8.79
N ASP A 231 -24.21 9.79 -8.55
CA ASP A 231 -23.21 9.78 -9.62
C ASP A 231 -22.69 8.37 -9.90
N GLU A 232 -22.28 8.16 -11.15
CA GLU A 232 -21.72 6.90 -11.60
C GLU A 232 -20.19 6.97 -11.70
N ALA A 233 -19.55 5.83 -11.39
CA ALA A 233 -18.17 5.55 -11.76
C ALA A 233 -18.16 4.44 -12.83
N ILE A 234 -17.50 4.69 -13.97
CA ILE A 234 -17.39 3.74 -15.08
C ILE A 234 -15.93 3.52 -15.51
N THR A 235 -15.70 2.49 -16.31
CA THR A 235 -14.38 2.17 -16.86
C THR A 235 -14.23 2.60 -18.32
N GLY A 236 -12.99 2.67 -18.83
CA GLY A 236 -12.72 2.87 -20.26
C GLY A 236 -13.42 1.81 -21.13
N ALA A 237 -13.46 0.55 -20.68
CA ALA A 237 -14.17 -0.52 -21.39
C ALA A 237 -15.70 -0.28 -21.45
N ASP A 238 -16.27 0.39 -20.46
CA ASP A 238 -17.68 0.80 -20.49
C ASP A 238 -17.88 1.95 -21.49
N VAL A 239 -16.92 2.90 -21.55
CA VAL A 239 -16.95 3.98 -22.56
C VAL A 239 -16.82 3.43 -23.99
N GLU A 240 -16.01 2.40 -24.21
CA GLU A 240 -15.87 1.76 -25.52
C GLU A 240 -17.17 1.12 -26.03
N LYS A 241 -17.96 0.55 -25.11
CA LYS A 241 -19.25 -0.08 -25.46
C LYS A 241 -20.36 0.91 -25.78
N MET A 242 -20.22 2.17 -25.37
CA MET A 242 -21.21 3.22 -25.62
C MET A 242 -21.00 3.86 -26.99
N THR A 243 -22.10 4.13 -27.66
CA THR A 243 -22.11 5.08 -28.80
C THR A 243 -21.86 6.50 -28.29
N ASP A 244 -21.43 7.41 -29.17
CA ASP A 244 -21.21 8.80 -28.78
C ASP A 244 -22.50 9.48 -28.26
N GLN A 245 -23.66 9.11 -28.82
CA GLN A 245 -24.97 9.61 -28.39
C GLN A 245 -25.34 9.11 -26.97
N GLU A 246 -25.06 7.83 -26.67
CA GLU A 246 -25.28 7.28 -25.33
C GLU A 246 -24.36 7.93 -24.29
N LEU A 247 -23.09 8.14 -24.63
CA LEU A 247 -22.16 8.82 -23.76
C LEU A 247 -22.60 10.28 -23.49
N GLU A 248 -23.02 11.00 -24.53
CA GLU A 248 -23.54 12.36 -24.41
C GLU A 248 -24.76 12.44 -23.46
N ASN A 249 -25.70 11.51 -23.57
CA ASN A 249 -26.89 11.47 -22.71
C ASN A 249 -26.55 11.17 -21.24
N ARG A 250 -25.48 10.41 -20.99
CA ARG A 250 -25.10 9.93 -19.64
C ARG A 250 -24.02 10.76 -18.95
N VAL A 251 -23.26 11.56 -19.68
CA VAL A 251 -22.07 12.26 -19.19
C VAL A 251 -22.35 13.09 -17.93
N LYS A 252 -23.54 13.67 -17.77
CA LYS A 252 -23.92 14.48 -16.60
C LYS A 252 -24.06 13.67 -15.30
N HIS A 253 -24.30 12.36 -15.41
CA HIS A 253 -24.44 11.45 -14.27
C HIS A 253 -23.17 10.69 -13.94
N ILE A 254 -22.12 10.84 -14.76
CA ILE A 254 -20.85 10.15 -14.57
C ILE A 254 -19.83 11.13 -14.02
N SER A 255 -19.30 10.84 -12.83
CA SER A 255 -18.30 11.68 -12.16
C SER A 255 -16.92 11.03 -12.14
N VAL A 256 -16.80 9.71 -12.40
CA VAL A 256 -15.50 9.00 -12.39
C VAL A 256 -15.37 8.13 -13.64
N TYR A 257 -14.26 8.31 -14.36
CA TYR A 257 -13.83 7.48 -15.48
C TYR A 257 -12.48 6.85 -15.14
N ALA A 258 -12.46 5.54 -14.91
CA ALA A 258 -11.30 4.76 -14.51
C ALA A 258 -10.75 3.91 -15.66
N ARG A 259 -9.47 3.56 -15.65
CA ARG A 259 -8.82 2.74 -16.70
C ARG A 259 -9.04 3.29 -18.11
N VAL A 260 -8.97 4.60 -18.27
CA VAL A 260 -9.18 5.27 -19.56
C VAL A 260 -7.88 5.52 -20.32
N SER A 261 -7.94 5.32 -21.63
CA SER A 261 -6.89 5.71 -22.58
C SER A 261 -7.01 7.18 -22.98
N PRO A 262 -6.00 7.76 -23.64
CA PRO A 262 -6.12 9.11 -24.20
C PRO A 262 -7.30 9.29 -25.18
N GLU A 263 -7.64 8.27 -25.94
CA GLU A 263 -8.78 8.29 -26.87
C GLU A 263 -10.12 8.41 -26.15
N HIS A 264 -10.29 7.68 -25.04
CA HIS A 264 -11.48 7.81 -24.19
C HIS A 264 -11.62 9.24 -23.64
N LYS A 265 -10.50 9.89 -23.22
CA LYS A 265 -10.54 11.29 -22.76
C LYS A 265 -11.10 12.24 -23.81
N VAL A 266 -10.69 12.07 -25.06
CA VAL A 266 -11.19 12.89 -26.17
C VAL A 266 -12.71 12.72 -26.33
N ARG A 267 -13.21 11.49 -26.29
CA ARG A 267 -14.66 11.21 -26.40
C ARG A 267 -15.44 11.83 -25.24
N ILE A 268 -14.95 11.69 -24.00
CA ILE A 268 -15.58 12.25 -22.80
C ILE A 268 -15.64 13.79 -22.90
N VAL A 269 -14.53 14.43 -23.29
CA VAL A 269 -14.49 15.90 -23.45
C VAL A 269 -15.47 16.36 -24.52
N LYS A 270 -15.52 15.69 -25.69
CA LYS A 270 -16.48 16.01 -26.76
C LYS A 270 -17.93 15.87 -26.30
N ALA A 271 -18.24 14.84 -25.50
CA ALA A 271 -19.58 14.66 -24.94
C ALA A 271 -19.96 15.81 -24.00
N TRP A 272 -19.04 16.24 -23.14
CA TRP A 272 -19.26 17.40 -22.24
C TRP A 272 -19.38 18.73 -22.99
N GLN A 273 -18.66 18.93 -24.08
CA GLN A 273 -18.71 20.17 -24.89
C GLN A 273 -20.08 20.43 -25.55
N LYS A 274 -20.95 19.43 -25.60
CA LYS A 274 -22.30 19.56 -26.13
C LYS A 274 -23.33 20.01 -25.07
N HIS A 275 -22.91 20.14 -23.84
CA HIS A 275 -23.74 20.56 -22.70
C HIS A 275 -23.22 21.86 -22.06
#